data_231e70b73a6503cc3ca3c375946a43e7
#
_entry.id   231e70b73a6503cc3ca3c375946a43e7
#
_cell.length_a   1.000
_cell.length_b   1.000
_cell.length_c   1.000
_cell.angle_alpha   90.00
_cell.angle_beta   90.00
_cell.angle_gamma   90.00
#
_symmetry.space_group_name_H-M   'P 1'
#
loop_
_entity.id
_entity.type
_entity.pdbx_description
1 polymer ?
#
loop_
_entity_poly.entity_id
_entity_poly.type
_entity_poly.pdbx_seq_one_letter_code
_entity_poly.pdbx_strand_id
1 'polypeptide(L)'
;MLARMQIFKGDRMSPKVWKMIAPVAVILVMWFMPTPEGLTPNAWKFFAIFMGVVVGLVLEPVPAALVGFTGISLVAVLGLIDPKPGPNISWALSGFSNTVIWLIFAAFMFALGYKKTGLGRRISLILVKYLGKSSLGLGYAVAFADLVLSPFMPSNTARSAGTIYPVASNIPPIFNSTPDNEPRKLGAYLSWVALAATCVTSSMFLTALAPNLLAVDLIAKGTGQAAITWGQWASVMVPLMLPLFLAVPLIAYIIYPPTQKTSPEAPAWAAAELKTLGAVKGKEILMGVLAVVALVLWIFGEEVGINGTTVAIAIVAVMVLTNVITWDDVLSNKEAFNILIWFATLVAMASGLSRTGVLKWMGTGLEGYLVGMSPTVLMLSMLLIFFVLHYFFASVTAHATALLPLFVAIAVQMIAPEQLVPFTILLAGTLGIMGILTPYATGPSPIWFGARFIPTGTFWLLGAVFGAIYIAVLLVGVFIYV
;
A
#
# COMPACT_ATOMS: atom_id res chain seq x y z
N MET A 1 11.07 3.58 -51.35
CA MET A 1 11.15 4.98 -50.92
C MET A 1 9.77 5.66 -50.79
N LEU A 2 8.68 4.92 -50.61
CA LEU A 2 7.28 5.42 -50.53
C LEU A 2 6.52 4.97 -49.28
N ALA A 3 7.20 4.49 -48.22
CA ALA A 3 6.58 4.03 -46.99
C ALA A 3 6.79 4.98 -45.76
N ARG A 4 7.19 6.27 -46.01
CA ARG A 4 7.49 7.26 -44.96
C ARG A 4 6.62 8.51 -44.95
N MET A 5 5.50 8.53 -45.68
CA MET A 5 4.63 9.72 -45.72
C MET A 5 3.16 9.40 -45.41
N GLN A 6 2.91 8.69 -44.29
CA GLN A 6 1.55 8.54 -43.73
C GLN A 6 1.48 9.00 -42.25
N ILE A 7 2.15 10.10 -41.90
CA ILE A 7 2.18 10.61 -40.49
C ILE A 7 1.22 11.78 -40.26
N PHE A 8 0.48 12.25 -41.25
CA PHE A 8 -0.45 13.38 -41.09
C PHE A 8 -1.84 13.09 -41.67
N LYS A 9 -2.54 12.09 -41.15
CA LYS A 9 -4.01 12.08 -41.11
C LYS A 9 -4.38 12.09 -39.63
N GLY A 10 -5.21 13.08 -39.21
CA GLY A 10 -5.63 13.43 -37.86
C GLY A 10 -6.04 12.29 -36.93
N ASP A 11 -5.11 11.41 -36.64
CA ASP A 11 -5.28 10.35 -35.64
C ASP A 11 -5.14 10.96 -34.25
N ARG A 12 -6.17 10.75 -33.42
CA ARG A 12 -6.09 10.97 -31.97
C ARG A 12 -4.76 10.39 -31.49
N MET A 13 -3.94 11.23 -30.81
CA MET A 13 -2.65 10.79 -30.24
C MET A 13 -2.84 9.45 -29.56
N SER A 14 -1.95 8.49 -29.83
CA SER A 14 -2.06 7.16 -29.21
C SER A 14 -2.13 7.31 -27.69
N PRO A 15 -2.91 6.47 -26.96
CA PRO A 15 -3.05 6.58 -25.51
C PRO A 15 -1.73 6.65 -24.74
N LYS A 16 -0.63 6.15 -25.32
CA LYS A 16 0.72 6.26 -24.74
C LYS A 16 1.35 7.64 -24.87
N VAL A 17 1.11 8.34 -25.97
CA VAL A 17 1.77 9.62 -26.26
C VAL A 17 1.24 10.72 -25.35
N TRP A 18 -0.08 10.83 -25.20
CA TRP A 18 -0.65 11.88 -24.34
C TRP A 18 -0.26 11.67 -22.86
N LYS A 19 -0.13 10.42 -22.38
CA LYS A 19 0.33 10.10 -21.03
C LYS A 19 1.76 10.58 -20.78
N MET A 20 2.62 10.59 -21.79
CA MET A 20 4.00 11.13 -21.69
C MET A 20 4.02 12.66 -21.74
N ILE A 21 3.13 13.26 -22.54
CA ILE A 21 3.08 14.72 -22.70
C ILE A 21 2.47 15.40 -21.46
N ALA A 22 1.44 14.82 -20.84
CA ALA A 22 0.73 15.46 -19.75
C ALA A 22 1.61 15.86 -18.55
N PRO A 23 2.51 15.03 -18.01
CA PRO A 23 3.44 15.44 -16.96
C PRO A 23 4.32 16.62 -17.36
N VAL A 24 4.86 16.59 -18.59
CA VAL A 24 5.70 17.67 -19.13
C VAL A 24 4.90 18.95 -19.32
N ALA A 25 3.68 18.83 -19.85
CA ALA A 25 2.79 19.98 -20.03
C ALA A 25 2.45 20.65 -18.69
N VAL A 26 2.17 19.88 -17.64
CA VAL A 26 1.92 20.41 -16.30
C VAL A 26 3.15 21.17 -15.78
N ILE A 27 4.35 20.62 -15.92
CA ILE A 27 5.59 21.30 -15.54
C ILE A 27 5.70 22.61 -16.29
N LEU A 28 5.57 22.61 -17.61
CA LEU A 28 5.76 23.80 -18.44
C LEU A 28 4.70 24.87 -18.17
N VAL A 29 3.42 24.49 -18.05
CA VAL A 29 2.35 25.43 -17.71
C VAL A 29 2.63 26.12 -16.39
N MET A 30 2.89 25.36 -15.32
CA MET A 30 3.18 25.91 -14.01
C MET A 30 4.48 26.73 -13.99
N TRP A 31 5.49 26.32 -14.75
CA TRP A 31 6.79 26.99 -14.81
C TRP A 31 6.69 28.43 -15.31
N PHE A 32 5.82 28.67 -16.27
CA PHE A 32 5.60 29.99 -16.87
C PHE A 32 4.47 30.80 -16.20
N MET A 33 3.76 30.21 -15.23
CA MET A 33 2.80 30.97 -14.41
C MET A 33 3.55 31.88 -13.44
N PRO A 34 2.94 33.05 -13.08
CA PRO A 34 3.48 33.93 -12.06
C PRO A 34 3.66 33.16 -10.74
N THR A 35 4.78 33.43 -10.07
CA THR A 35 5.02 32.87 -8.73
C THR A 35 3.99 33.40 -7.75
N PRO A 36 3.23 32.52 -7.04
CA PRO A 36 2.27 32.97 -6.05
C PRO A 36 2.93 33.75 -4.89
N GLU A 37 2.17 34.63 -4.27
CA GLU A 37 2.61 35.34 -3.06
C GLU A 37 2.96 34.34 -1.95
N GLY A 38 4.04 34.60 -1.23
CA GLY A 38 4.53 33.72 -0.16
C GLY A 38 5.48 32.60 -0.58
N LEU A 39 5.73 32.45 -1.90
CA LEU A 39 6.74 31.49 -2.42
C LEU A 39 7.90 32.22 -3.12
N THR A 40 9.09 31.60 -3.09
CA THR A 40 10.20 31.98 -3.96
C THR A 40 10.03 31.41 -5.36
N PRO A 41 10.63 32.03 -6.41
CA PRO A 41 10.58 31.46 -7.77
C PRO A 41 11.12 30.03 -7.85
N ASN A 42 12.16 29.69 -7.09
CA ASN A 42 12.72 28.34 -7.05
C ASN A 42 11.75 27.35 -6.38
N ALA A 43 11.07 27.76 -5.30
CA ALA A 43 10.04 26.95 -4.65
C ALA A 43 8.87 26.64 -5.60
N TRP A 44 8.42 27.63 -6.37
CA TRP A 44 7.36 27.45 -7.36
C TRP A 44 7.78 26.49 -8.49
N LYS A 45 8.98 26.67 -9.03
CA LYS A 45 9.55 25.76 -10.05
C LYS A 45 9.74 24.32 -9.53
N PHE A 46 10.19 24.19 -8.26
CA PHE A 46 10.25 22.90 -7.59
C PHE A 46 8.85 22.27 -7.53
N PHE A 47 7.85 23.04 -7.10
CA PHE A 47 6.48 22.55 -7.02
C PHE A 47 5.90 22.16 -8.38
N ALA A 48 6.24 22.89 -9.45
CA ALA A 48 5.86 22.54 -10.82
C ALA A 48 6.43 21.16 -11.22
N ILE A 49 7.71 20.88 -10.92
CA ILE A 49 8.32 19.56 -11.17
C ILE A 49 7.66 18.49 -10.30
N PHE A 50 7.40 18.78 -9.02
CA PHE A 50 6.70 17.85 -8.14
C PHE A 50 5.31 17.47 -8.70
N MET A 51 4.52 18.46 -9.15
CA MET A 51 3.22 18.19 -9.78
C MET A 51 3.33 17.37 -11.06
N GLY A 52 4.36 17.61 -11.86
CA GLY A 52 4.65 16.76 -13.03
C GLY A 52 5.00 15.33 -12.64
N VAL A 53 5.77 15.12 -11.58
CA VAL A 53 6.05 13.77 -11.02
C VAL A 53 4.74 13.13 -10.54
N VAL A 54 3.88 13.84 -9.81
CA VAL A 54 2.58 13.32 -9.36
C VAL A 54 1.71 12.89 -10.56
N VAL A 55 1.58 13.73 -11.57
CA VAL A 55 0.84 13.38 -12.79
C VAL A 55 1.47 12.18 -13.52
N GLY A 56 2.80 12.13 -13.57
CA GLY A 56 3.53 10.98 -14.13
C GLY A 56 3.27 9.67 -13.36
N LEU A 57 3.16 9.73 -12.03
CA LEU A 57 2.84 8.57 -11.20
C LEU A 57 1.37 8.12 -11.36
N VAL A 58 0.46 9.06 -11.59
CA VAL A 58 -0.97 8.74 -11.80
C VAL A 58 -1.20 8.14 -13.19
N LEU A 59 -0.55 8.68 -14.22
CA LEU A 59 -0.74 8.25 -15.60
C LEU A 59 0.12 7.04 -16.00
N GLU A 60 1.21 6.79 -15.27
CA GLU A 60 2.16 5.70 -15.50
C GLU A 60 2.61 5.56 -16.97
N PRO A 61 3.14 6.63 -17.60
CA PRO A 61 3.67 6.55 -18.96
C PRO A 61 4.92 5.68 -19.05
N VAL A 62 5.71 5.67 -17.96
CA VAL A 62 6.93 4.89 -17.74
C VAL A 62 6.92 4.35 -16.30
N PRO A 63 7.80 3.41 -15.94
CA PRO A 63 7.85 2.89 -14.56
C PRO A 63 7.98 4.00 -13.52
N ALA A 64 7.23 3.89 -12.42
CA ALA A 64 7.17 4.89 -11.35
C ALA A 64 8.55 5.30 -10.80
N ALA A 65 9.47 4.34 -10.67
CA ALA A 65 10.85 4.61 -10.26
C ALA A 65 11.57 5.57 -11.21
N LEU A 66 11.34 5.42 -12.52
CA LEU A 66 11.95 6.32 -13.54
C LEU A 66 11.33 7.72 -13.48
N VAL A 67 10.01 7.83 -13.24
CA VAL A 67 9.35 9.12 -13.03
C VAL A 67 9.98 9.88 -11.86
N GLY A 68 10.08 9.23 -10.70
CA GLY A 68 10.68 9.81 -9.51
C GLY A 68 12.16 10.18 -9.70
N PHE A 69 12.93 9.26 -10.32
CA PHE A 69 14.35 9.48 -10.61
C PHE A 69 14.57 10.67 -11.53
N THR A 70 13.74 10.81 -12.58
CA THR A 70 13.76 11.97 -13.47
C THR A 70 13.46 13.27 -12.72
N GLY A 71 12.44 13.23 -11.82
CA GLY A 71 12.07 14.39 -11.01
C GLY A 71 13.20 14.92 -10.14
N ILE A 72 13.83 14.05 -9.33
CA ILE A 72 14.97 14.46 -8.48
C ILE A 72 16.18 14.92 -9.30
N SER A 73 16.42 14.29 -10.45
CA SER A 73 17.52 14.69 -11.35
C SER A 73 17.31 16.09 -11.91
N LEU A 74 16.11 16.41 -12.39
CA LEU A 74 15.76 17.75 -12.89
C LEU A 74 15.93 18.80 -11.79
N VAL A 75 15.43 18.56 -10.60
CA VAL A 75 15.55 19.49 -9.47
C VAL A 75 17.02 19.73 -9.12
N ALA A 76 17.84 18.66 -9.08
CA ALA A 76 19.25 18.77 -8.76
C ALA A 76 20.05 19.52 -9.82
N VAL A 77 19.81 19.24 -11.12
CA VAL A 77 20.47 19.93 -12.25
C VAL A 77 20.11 21.41 -12.29
N LEU A 78 18.85 21.77 -11.98
CA LEU A 78 18.36 23.14 -12.00
C LEU A 78 18.69 23.92 -10.72
N GLY A 79 19.28 23.29 -9.69
CA GLY A 79 19.69 23.95 -8.47
C GLY A 79 18.52 24.54 -7.65
N LEU A 80 17.35 23.87 -7.64
CA LEU A 80 16.13 24.47 -7.06
C LEU A 80 16.07 24.37 -5.53
N ILE A 81 16.86 23.52 -4.90
CA ILE A 81 16.91 23.35 -3.43
C ILE A 81 17.98 24.24 -2.82
N ASP A 82 19.15 24.32 -3.47
CA ASP A 82 20.30 25.09 -2.99
C ASP A 82 21.05 25.65 -4.21
N PRO A 83 21.61 26.87 -4.14
CA PRO A 83 22.41 27.43 -5.22
C PRO A 83 23.73 26.68 -5.48
N LYS A 84 24.20 25.88 -4.50
CA LYS A 84 25.42 25.09 -4.60
C LYS A 84 25.13 23.68 -5.15
N PRO A 85 25.91 23.14 -6.11
CA PRO A 85 25.67 21.81 -6.67
C PRO A 85 25.74 20.67 -5.64
N GLY A 86 26.69 20.71 -4.70
CA GLY A 86 26.86 19.66 -3.68
C GLY A 86 25.62 19.41 -2.84
N PRO A 87 25.00 20.42 -2.21
CA PRO A 87 23.76 20.27 -1.48
C PRO A 87 22.59 19.76 -2.30
N ASN A 88 22.48 20.11 -3.59
CA ASN A 88 21.42 19.62 -4.49
C ASN A 88 21.53 18.11 -4.73
N ILE A 89 22.72 17.60 -5.04
CA ILE A 89 22.90 16.15 -5.24
C ILE A 89 22.74 15.38 -3.92
N SER A 90 23.22 15.94 -2.79
CA SER A 90 22.98 15.35 -1.47
C SER A 90 21.50 15.25 -1.13
N TRP A 91 20.73 16.28 -1.44
CA TRP A 91 19.29 16.26 -1.31
C TRP A 91 18.65 15.20 -2.23
N ALA A 92 19.00 15.15 -3.50
CA ALA A 92 18.44 14.21 -4.46
C ALA A 92 18.64 12.75 -4.03
N LEU A 93 19.77 12.46 -3.39
CA LEU A 93 20.13 11.12 -2.91
C LEU A 93 19.69 10.88 -1.44
N SER A 94 19.16 11.87 -0.74
CA SER A 94 18.81 11.76 0.69
C SER A 94 17.80 10.67 1.03
N GLY A 95 16.91 10.34 0.09
CA GLY A 95 15.97 9.25 0.26
C GLY A 95 16.64 7.88 0.34
N PHE A 96 17.79 7.67 -0.33
CA PHE A 96 18.50 6.39 -0.30
C PHE A 96 19.16 6.09 1.05
N SER A 97 19.39 7.08 1.89
CA SER A 97 19.87 6.93 3.27
C SER A 97 18.73 6.86 4.31
N ASN A 98 17.46 6.98 3.86
CA ASN A 98 16.32 6.93 4.74
C ASN A 98 16.08 5.51 5.27
N THR A 99 16.01 5.34 6.58
CA THR A 99 15.88 4.03 7.24
C THR A 99 14.58 3.30 6.88
N VAL A 100 13.48 4.03 6.68
CA VAL A 100 12.19 3.45 6.30
C VAL A 100 12.27 2.78 4.92
N ILE A 101 13.03 3.33 3.98
CA ILE A 101 13.20 2.73 2.65
C ILE A 101 13.93 1.38 2.75
N TRP A 102 14.92 1.27 3.61
CA TRP A 102 15.61 0.00 3.87
C TRP A 102 14.75 -1.01 4.62
N LEU A 103 13.84 -0.55 5.50
CA LEU A 103 12.84 -1.41 6.11
C LEU A 103 11.91 -2.01 5.05
N ILE A 104 11.44 -1.19 4.09
CA ILE A 104 10.62 -1.65 2.96
C ILE A 104 11.38 -2.69 2.13
N PHE A 105 12.63 -2.39 1.76
CA PHE A 105 13.47 -3.31 1.00
C PHE A 105 13.64 -4.65 1.73
N ALA A 106 13.98 -4.62 3.02
CA ALA A 106 14.12 -5.82 3.84
C ALA A 106 12.81 -6.64 3.90
N ALA A 107 11.67 -5.97 4.03
CA ALA A 107 10.38 -6.65 4.07
C ALA A 107 10.04 -7.38 2.74
N PHE A 108 10.51 -6.88 1.58
CA PHE A 108 10.43 -7.62 0.32
C PHE A 108 11.33 -8.89 0.32
N MET A 109 12.43 -8.88 1.06
CA MET A 109 13.24 -10.09 1.26
C MET A 109 12.52 -11.12 2.14
N PHE A 110 11.77 -10.67 3.17
CA PHE A 110 10.89 -11.56 3.92
C PHE A 110 9.85 -12.25 3.03
N ALA A 111 9.17 -11.47 2.17
CA ALA A 111 8.21 -12.02 1.22
C ALA A 111 8.84 -13.08 0.30
N LEU A 112 10.08 -12.85 -0.16
CA LEU A 112 10.86 -13.80 -0.94
C LEU A 112 11.18 -15.07 -0.14
N GLY A 113 11.54 -14.94 1.15
CA GLY A 113 11.79 -16.05 2.07
C GLY A 113 10.55 -16.94 2.24
N TYR A 114 9.38 -16.34 2.48
CA TYR A 114 8.10 -17.07 2.53
C TYR A 114 7.80 -17.82 1.23
N LYS A 115 8.03 -17.19 0.09
CA LYS A 115 7.82 -17.79 -1.24
C LYS A 115 8.77 -18.97 -1.47
N LYS A 116 10.07 -18.80 -1.20
CA LYS A 116 11.10 -19.84 -1.43
C LYS A 116 10.97 -21.04 -0.51
N THR A 117 10.63 -20.81 0.74
CA THR A 117 10.42 -21.91 1.70
C THR A 117 9.11 -22.64 1.45
N GLY A 118 8.11 -22.00 0.83
CA GLY A 118 6.77 -22.56 0.67
C GLY A 118 5.89 -22.41 1.93
N LEU A 119 6.41 -21.74 2.97
CA LEU A 119 5.73 -21.60 4.26
C LEU A 119 4.35 -20.95 4.11
N GLY A 120 4.21 -19.91 3.29
CA GLY A 120 2.93 -19.24 3.06
C GLY A 120 1.86 -20.16 2.46
N ARG A 121 2.23 -20.99 1.46
CA ARG A 121 1.33 -22.00 0.89
C ARG A 121 0.92 -23.05 1.94
N ARG A 122 1.87 -23.52 2.73
CA ARG A 122 1.59 -24.51 3.80
C ARG A 122 0.63 -23.94 4.84
N ILE A 123 0.82 -22.69 5.30
CA ILE A 123 -0.08 -22.01 6.24
C ILE A 123 -1.51 -21.97 5.66
N SER A 124 -1.66 -21.53 4.42
CA SER A 124 -2.96 -21.44 3.75
C SER A 124 -3.65 -22.82 3.67
N LEU A 125 -2.92 -23.86 3.28
CA LEU A 125 -3.47 -25.22 3.20
C LEU A 125 -3.85 -25.79 4.57
N ILE A 126 -3.06 -25.51 5.62
CA ILE A 126 -3.38 -25.91 7.00
C ILE A 126 -4.70 -25.26 7.43
N LEU A 127 -4.88 -23.96 7.18
CA LEU A 127 -6.10 -23.25 7.53
C LEU A 127 -7.32 -23.79 6.76
N VAL A 128 -7.19 -24.08 5.46
CA VAL A 128 -8.25 -24.72 4.67
C VAL A 128 -8.58 -26.11 5.21
N LYS A 129 -7.58 -26.90 5.58
CA LYS A 129 -7.78 -28.23 6.15
C LYS A 129 -8.62 -28.20 7.45
N TYR A 130 -8.37 -27.23 8.33
CA TYR A 130 -9.05 -27.19 9.63
C TYR A 130 -10.36 -26.40 9.61
N LEU A 131 -10.45 -25.32 8.85
CA LEU A 131 -11.60 -24.42 8.80
C LEU A 131 -12.54 -24.69 7.59
N GLY A 132 -12.07 -25.42 6.58
CA GLY A 132 -12.70 -25.50 5.26
C GLY A 132 -13.96 -26.36 5.15
N LYS A 133 -14.58 -26.85 6.25
CA LYS A 133 -15.77 -27.72 6.20
C LYS A 133 -17.05 -27.01 5.73
N SER A 134 -17.09 -25.68 5.78
CA SER A 134 -18.21 -24.86 5.31
C SER A 134 -17.69 -23.69 4.48
N SER A 135 -18.54 -23.11 3.64
CA SER A 135 -18.16 -21.95 2.83
C SER A 135 -17.76 -20.74 3.70
N LEU A 136 -18.45 -20.52 4.83
CA LEU A 136 -18.06 -19.49 5.80
C LEU A 136 -16.68 -19.81 6.39
N GLY A 137 -16.43 -21.07 6.77
CA GLY A 137 -15.14 -21.52 7.27
C GLY A 137 -14.03 -21.38 6.25
N LEU A 138 -14.28 -21.60 4.95
CA LEU A 138 -13.34 -21.32 3.86
C LEU A 138 -13.03 -19.83 3.75
N GLY A 139 -14.03 -18.96 3.90
CA GLY A 139 -13.82 -17.51 3.97
C GLY A 139 -12.87 -17.13 5.10
N TYR A 140 -13.09 -17.68 6.30
CA TYR A 140 -12.17 -17.49 7.43
C TYR A 140 -10.79 -18.08 7.18
N ALA A 141 -10.68 -19.26 6.55
CA ALA A 141 -9.39 -19.87 6.24
C ALA A 141 -8.55 -18.97 5.33
N VAL A 142 -9.16 -18.40 4.28
CA VAL A 142 -8.50 -17.46 3.36
C VAL A 142 -8.13 -16.17 4.07
N ALA A 143 -9.04 -15.61 4.87
CA ALA A 143 -8.79 -14.38 5.63
C ALA A 143 -7.65 -14.56 6.65
N PHE A 144 -7.66 -15.62 7.46
CA PHE A 144 -6.60 -15.90 8.43
C PHE A 144 -5.25 -16.20 7.78
N ALA A 145 -5.23 -16.81 6.58
CA ALA A 145 -4.00 -16.97 5.83
C ALA A 145 -3.37 -15.61 5.50
N ASP A 146 -4.19 -14.62 5.11
CA ASP A 146 -3.72 -13.26 4.88
C ASP A 146 -3.25 -12.58 6.17
N LEU A 147 -4.00 -12.73 7.27
CA LEU A 147 -3.66 -12.14 8.57
C LEU A 147 -2.28 -12.58 9.07
N VAL A 148 -2.01 -13.91 9.04
CA VAL A 148 -0.74 -14.47 9.52
C VAL A 148 0.45 -13.98 8.70
N LEU A 149 0.26 -13.76 7.40
CA LEU A 149 1.33 -13.31 6.51
C LEU A 149 1.51 -11.78 6.51
N SER A 150 0.46 -11.03 6.87
CA SER A 150 0.41 -9.58 6.67
C SER A 150 1.50 -8.79 7.42
N PRO A 151 1.90 -9.09 8.66
CA PRO A 151 2.95 -8.32 9.32
C PRO A 151 4.32 -8.41 8.63
N PHE A 152 4.52 -9.45 7.83
CA PHE A 152 5.83 -9.81 7.25
C PHE A 152 5.92 -9.57 5.74
N MET A 153 4.81 -9.24 5.08
CA MET A 153 4.74 -9.09 3.62
C MET A 153 4.17 -7.71 3.25
N PRO A 154 5.00 -6.70 2.99
CA PRO A 154 4.57 -5.32 2.73
C PRO A 154 3.93 -5.12 1.36
N SER A 155 3.93 -6.14 0.53
CA SER A 155 3.21 -6.15 -0.75
C SER A 155 1.95 -6.99 -0.58
N ASN A 156 0.80 -6.32 -0.49
CA ASN A 156 -0.49 -7.00 -0.48
C ASN A 156 -0.74 -7.74 -1.81
N THR A 157 -0.13 -7.31 -2.91
CA THR A 157 -0.12 -8.03 -4.19
C THR A 157 0.62 -9.36 -4.06
N ALA A 158 1.84 -9.35 -3.53
CA ALA A 158 2.62 -10.58 -3.34
C ALA A 158 1.95 -11.52 -2.33
N ARG A 159 1.32 -10.97 -1.29
CA ARG A 159 0.62 -11.73 -0.24
C ARG A 159 -0.70 -12.31 -0.76
N SER A 160 -1.64 -11.47 -1.14
CA SER A 160 -3.00 -11.88 -1.53
C SER A 160 -3.01 -12.56 -2.89
N ALA A 161 -2.40 -11.97 -3.92
CA ALA A 161 -2.41 -12.50 -5.27
C ALA A 161 -1.29 -13.53 -5.51
N GLY A 162 -0.12 -13.35 -4.93
CA GLY A 162 1.02 -14.24 -5.15
C GLY A 162 1.04 -15.49 -4.26
N THR A 163 0.47 -15.43 -3.05
CA THR A 163 0.52 -16.53 -2.08
C THR A 163 -0.85 -17.16 -1.83
N ILE A 164 -1.89 -16.35 -1.63
CA ILE A 164 -3.22 -16.83 -1.25
C ILE A 164 -4.02 -17.24 -2.48
N TYR A 165 -4.03 -16.42 -3.52
CA TYR A 165 -4.79 -16.69 -4.75
C TYR A 165 -4.50 -18.08 -5.34
N PRO A 166 -3.23 -18.56 -5.47
CA PRO A 166 -2.94 -19.89 -5.99
C PRO A 166 -3.56 -21.05 -5.17
N VAL A 167 -3.86 -20.82 -3.90
CA VAL A 167 -4.55 -21.82 -3.05
C VAL A 167 -6.07 -21.61 -3.17
N ALA A 168 -6.55 -20.39 -2.96
CA ALA A 168 -7.98 -20.08 -2.93
C ALA A 168 -8.68 -20.31 -4.28
N SER A 169 -8.02 -20.06 -5.42
CA SER A 169 -8.58 -20.25 -6.76
C SER A 169 -8.77 -21.72 -7.16
N ASN A 170 -8.08 -22.66 -6.49
CA ASN A 170 -8.25 -24.09 -6.73
C ASN A 170 -9.43 -24.72 -5.96
N ILE A 171 -10.04 -24.00 -5.02
CA ILE A 171 -11.15 -24.54 -4.21
C ILE A 171 -12.49 -24.49 -4.95
N PRO A 172 -12.91 -23.39 -5.59
CA PRO A 172 -14.21 -23.32 -6.26
C PRO A 172 -14.44 -24.40 -7.33
N PRO A 173 -13.45 -24.76 -8.19
CA PRO A 173 -13.62 -25.82 -9.19
C PRO A 173 -13.97 -27.20 -8.60
N ILE A 174 -13.56 -27.51 -7.37
CA ILE A 174 -13.92 -28.76 -6.68
C ILE A 174 -15.45 -28.90 -6.57
N PHE A 175 -16.15 -27.76 -6.49
CA PHE A 175 -17.58 -27.67 -6.36
C PHE A 175 -18.27 -27.29 -7.68
N ASN A 176 -17.60 -27.42 -8.82
CA ASN A 176 -18.08 -26.97 -10.14
C ASN A 176 -18.46 -25.46 -10.18
N SER A 177 -17.83 -24.63 -9.32
CA SER A 177 -17.97 -23.18 -9.33
C SER A 177 -16.84 -22.60 -10.18
N THR A 178 -17.17 -22.12 -11.37
CA THR A 178 -16.24 -21.44 -12.28
C THR A 178 -16.78 -20.08 -12.69
N PRO A 179 -15.98 -19.20 -13.29
CA PRO A 179 -16.46 -17.88 -13.75
C PRO A 179 -17.65 -17.96 -14.72
N ASP A 180 -17.68 -18.99 -15.55
CA ASP A 180 -18.70 -19.18 -16.60
C ASP A 180 -19.81 -20.16 -16.17
N ASN A 181 -19.67 -20.86 -15.03
CA ASN A 181 -20.64 -21.80 -14.50
C ASN A 181 -20.78 -21.67 -12.98
N GLU A 182 -21.96 -21.29 -12.52
CA GLU A 182 -22.32 -21.11 -11.10
C GLU A 182 -21.28 -20.32 -10.27
N PRO A 183 -20.81 -19.11 -10.71
CA PRO A 183 -19.77 -18.36 -10.01
C PRO A 183 -20.16 -18.05 -8.56
N ARG A 184 -21.45 -17.85 -8.28
CA ARG A 184 -21.98 -17.60 -6.94
C ARG A 184 -22.03 -18.83 -6.04
N LYS A 185 -21.78 -20.02 -6.57
CA LYS A 185 -21.78 -21.23 -5.74
C LYS A 185 -20.75 -21.12 -4.62
N LEU A 186 -19.52 -20.73 -4.96
CA LEU A 186 -18.46 -20.51 -3.99
C LEU A 186 -17.43 -19.44 -4.42
N GLY A 187 -17.07 -19.42 -5.72
CA GLY A 187 -15.96 -18.62 -6.23
C GLY A 187 -16.11 -17.12 -6.00
N ALA A 188 -17.30 -16.57 -6.20
CA ALA A 188 -17.56 -15.16 -5.98
C ALA A 188 -17.37 -14.75 -4.51
N TYR A 189 -17.86 -15.56 -3.58
CA TYR A 189 -17.70 -15.34 -2.14
C TYR A 189 -16.24 -15.36 -1.73
N LEU A 190 -15.48 -16.40 -2.11
CA LEU A 190 -14.06 -16.51 -1.74
C LEU A 190 -13.22 -15.40 -2.35
N SER A 191 -13.47 -15.03 -3.61
CA SER A 191 -12.78 -13.93 -4.28
C SER A 191 -13.01 -12.59 -3.56
N TRP A 192 -14.26 -12.33 -3.16
CA TRP A 192 -14.59 -11.11 -2.43
C TRP A 192 -13.96 -11.09 -1.03
N VAL A 193 -14.11 -12.17 -0.27
CA VAL A 193 -13.53 -12.26 1.09
C VAL A 193 -12.01 -12.10 1.06
N ALA A 194 -11.33 -12.72 0.10
CA ALA A 194 -9.88 -12.60 -0.02
C ALA A 194 -9.43 -11.15 -0.26
N LEU A 195 -10.10 -10.42 -1.16
CA LEU A 195 -9.82 -9.01 -1.41
C LEU A 195 -10.20 -8.16 -0.19
N ALA A 196 -11.38 -8.37 0.37
CA ALA A 196 -11.88 -7.59 1.49
C ALA A 196 -11.01 -7.75 2.74
N ALA A 197 -10.60 -8.98 3.07
CA ALA A 197 -9.71 -9.26 4.19
C ALA A 197 -8.33 -8.65 4.00
N THR A 198 -7.74 -8.77 2.79
CA THR A 198 -6.39 -8.20 2.53
C THR A 198 -6.37 -6.68 2.64
N CYS A 199 -7.49 -5.99 2.34
CA CYS A 199 -7.59 -4.55 2.53
C CYS A 199 -7.54 -4.19 4.03
N VAL A 200 -8.24 -4.93 4.88
CA VAL A 200 -8.26 -4.70 6.33
C VAL A 200 -6.90 -5.02 6.96
N THR A 201 -6.30 -6.17 6.64
CA THR A 201 -4.97 -6.54 7.16
C THR A 201 -3.89 -5.58 6.69
N SER A 202 -4.03 -5.00 5.49
CA SER A 202 -3.12 -3.96 4.97
C SER A 202 -3.13 -2.68 5.80
N SER A 203 -4.24 -2.34 6.45
CA SER A 203 -4.33 -1.23 7.40
C SER A 203 -3.91 -1.63 8.82
N MET A 204 -4.13 -2.89 9.19
CA MET A 204 -3.94 -3.37 10.57
C MET A 204 -2.49 -3.28 11.03
N PHE A 205 -1.54 -3.62 10.19
CA PHE A 205 -0.11 -3.62 10.55
C PHE A 205 0.68 -2.64 9.68
N LEU A 206 1.56 -1.89 10.31
CA LEU A 206 2.42 -0.92 9.61
C LEU A 206 3.18 -1.57 8.43
N THR A 207 3.74 -2.74 8.65
CA THR A 207 4.53 -3.48 7.66
C THR A 207 3.71 -4.30 6.67
N ALA A 208 2.37 -4.28 6.75
CA ALA A 208 1.51 -5.05 5.85
C ALA A 208 1.33 -4.42 4.46
N LEU A 209 1.68 -3.14 4.33
CA LEU A 209 1.56 -2.39 3.08
C LEU A 209 2.70 -1.38 2.97
N ALA A 210 3.46 -1.40 1.88
CA ALA A 210 4.58 -0.47 1.67
C ALA A 210 4.15 1.02 1.69
N PRO A 211 2.99 1.42 1.15
CA PRO A 211 2.46 2.77 1.32
C PRO A 211 2.27 3.23 2.78
N ASN A 212 2.00 2.35 3.74
CA ASN A 212 1.92 2.74 5.16
C ASN A 212 3.29 3.23 5.67
N LEU A 213 4.34 2.50 5.33
CA LEU A 213 5.70 2.87 5.68
C LEU A 213 6.11 4.20 5.03
N LEU A 214 5.75 4.40 3.77
CA LEU A 214 5.93 5.70 3.09
C LEU A 214 5.15 6.81 3.81
N ALA A 215 3.90 6.54 4.19
CA ALA A 215 3.06 7.52 4.89
C ALA A 215 3.67 7.97 6.22
N VAL A 216 4.22 7.05 7.00
CA VAL A 216 4.91 7.36 8.26
C VAL A 216 6.08 8.32 8.04
N ASP A 217 6.88 8.12 6.99
CA ASP A 217 7.98 9.02 6.63
C ASP A 217 7.48 10.40 6.17
N LEU A 218 6.43 10.42 5.34
CA LEU A 218 5.81 11.68 4.88
C LEU A 218 5.21 12.47 6.05
N ILE A 219 4.56 11.78 7.00
CA ILE A 219 4.03 12.38 8.23
C ILE A 219 5.15 12.97 9.07
N ALA A 220 6.20 12.21 9.35
CA ALA A 220 7.33 12.67 10.14
C ALA A 220 7.98 13.94 9.54
N LYS A 221 8.14 13.98 8.22
CA LYS A 221 8.67 15.16 7.51
C LYS A 221 7.72 16.35 7.50
N GLY A 222 6.42 16.10 7.39
CA GLY A 222 5.40 17.15 7.38
C GLY A 222 5.15 17.75 8.76
N THR A 223 5.18 16.93 9.81
CA THR A 223 4.93 17.36 11.19
C THR A 223 6.19 17.82 11.92
N GLY A 224 7.38 17.43 11.46
CA GLY A 224 8.65 17.61 12.19
C GLY A 224 8.77 16.72 13.42
N GLN A 225 7.87 15.78 13.65
CA GLN A 225 7.89 14.85 14.78
C GLN A 225 8.68 13.57 14.43
N ALA A 226 8.96 12.75 15.45
CA ALA A 226 9.55 11.43 15.25
C ALA A 226 8.64 10.55 14.37
N ALA A 227 9.25 9.64 13.61
CA ALA A 227 8.50 8.69 12.81
C ALA A 227 7.65 7.77 13.71
N ILE A 228 6.41 7.52 13.28
CA ILE A 228 5.48 6.62 13.96
C ILE A 228 6.07 5.21 14.01
N THR A 229 6.13 4.63 15.19
CA THR A 229 6.71 3.30 15.42
C THR A 229 5.72 2.20 15.08
N TRP A 230 6.20 0.96 14.94
CA TRP A 230 5.35 -0.20 14.72
C TRP A 230 4.36 -0.38 15.88
N GLY A 231 4.82 -0.20 17.12
CA GLY A 231 3.98 -0.30 18.32
C GLY A 231 2.90 0.77 18.39
N GLN A 232 3.23 2.04 18.09
CA GLN A 232 2.26 3.13 18.02
C GLN A 232 1.20 2.89 16.95
N TRP A 233 1.60 2.44 15.76
CA TRP A 233 0.65 2.05 14.72
C TRP A 233 -0.27 0.93 15.20
N ALA A 234 0.28 -0.15 15.75
CA ALA A 234 -0.47 -1.30 16.20
C ALA A 234 -1.43 -0.97 17.35
N SER A 235 -1.04 -0.09 18.28
CA SER A 235 -1.90 0.31 19.41
C SER A 235 -3.18 1.03 18.98
N VAL A 236 -3.16 1.72 17.83
CA VAL A 236 -4.34 2.40 17.26
C VAL A 236 -5.07 1.50 16.28
N MET A 237 -4.34 0.89 15.33
CA MET A 237 -4.95 0.21 14.21
C MET A 237 -5.42 -1.22 14.51
N VAL A 238 -4.71 -1.98 15.37
CA VAL A 238 -5.14 -3.36 15.69
C VAL A 238 -6.49 -3.40 16.41
N PRO A 239 -6.76 -2.58 17.44
CA PRO A 239 -8.06 -2.58 18.10
C PRO A 239 -9.23 -2.22 17.17
N LEU A 240 -9.01 -1.36 16.17
CA LEU A 240 -10.03 -0.98 15.19
C LEU A 240 -10.19 -2.03 14.08
N MET A 241 -9.09 -2.54 13.56
CA MET A 241 -9.10 -3.40 12.39
C MET A 241 -9.35 -4.88 12.72
N LEU A 242 -9.00 -5.36 13.91
CA LEU A 242 -9.21 -6.77 14.27
C LEU A 242 -10.69 -7.15 14.36
N PRO A 243 -11.57 -6.39 15.05
CA PRO A 243 -13.00 -6.66 15.03
C PRO A 243 -13.59 -6.58 13.61
N LEU A 244 -13.17 -5.58 12.82
CA LEU A 244 -13.59 -5.45 11.43
C LEU A 244 -13.15 -6.66 10.61
N PHE A 245 -11.90 -7.09 10.74
CA PHE A 245 -11.36 -8.28 10.08
C PHE A 245 -12.17 -9.53 10.37
N LEU A 246 -12.48 -9.77 11.65
CA LEU A 246 -13.29 -10.92 12.07
C LEU A 246 -14.72 -10.85 11.51
N ALA A 247 -15.24 -9.66 11.31
CA ALA A 247 -16.57 -9.46 10.73
C ALA A 247 -16.61 -9.63 9.21
N VAL A 248 -15.50 -9.38 8.48
CA VAL A 248 -15.46 -9.39 7.01
C VAL A 248 -16.01 -10.66 6.37
N PRO A 249 -15.57 -11.89 6.72
CA PRO A 249 -16.11 -13.09 6.10
C PRO A 249 -17.59 -13.28 6.37
N LEU A 250 -18.06 -12.90 7.56
CA LEU A 250 -19.48 -12.97 7.96
C LEU A 250 -20.31 -11.92 7.21
N ILE A 251 -19.85 -10.68 7.14
CA ILE A 251 -20.52 -9.60 6.40
C ILE A 251 -20.66 -9.99 4.93
N ALA A 252 -19.59 -10.49 4.31
CA ALA A 252 -19.63 -10.99 2.94
C ALA A 252 -20.61 -12.17 2.76
N TYR A 253 -20.68 -13.07 3.74
CA TYR A 253 -21.59 -14.21 3.74
C TYR A 253 -23.07 -13.78 3.85
N ILE A 254 -23.35 -12.66 4.52
CA ILE A 254 -24.71 -12.12 4.67
C ILE A 254 -25.10 -11.29 3.44
N ILE A 255 -24.23 -10.38 2.99
CA ILE A 255 -24.53 -9.44 1.90
C ILE A 255 -24.46 -10.12 0.53
N TYR A 256 -23.50 -11.00 0.32
CA TYR A 256 -23.27 -11.69 -0.95
C TYR A 256 -23.05 -13.20 -0.74
N PRO A 257 -24.10 -13.92 -0.26
CA PRO A 257 -23.96 -15.30 0.19
C PRO A 257 -23.60 -16.26 -0.93
N PRO A 258 -22.70 -17.24 -0.67
CA PRO A 258 -22.52 -18.38 -1.56
C PRO A 258 -23.76 -19.27 -1.54
N THR A 259 -24.12 -19.88 -2.67
CA THR A 259 -25.23 -20.85 -2.70
C THR A 259 -24.82 -22.20 -2.13
N GLN A 260 -23.55 -22.59 -2.26
CA GLN A 260 -22.96 -23.73 -1.56
C GLN A 260 -22.68 -23.35 -0.10
N LYS A 261 -23.22 -24.10 0.87
CA LYS A 261 -23.05 -23.81 2.30
C LYS A 261 -22.05 -24.72 2.99
N THR A 262 -21.92 -25.94 2.54
CA THR A 262 -20.99 -26.97 3.05
C THR A 262 -19.90 -27.25 2.03
N SER A 263 -18.71 -27.59 2.49
CA SER A 263 -17.53 -27.83 1.63
C SER A 263 -16.65 -28.96 2.20
N PRO A 264 -17.20 -30.16 2.43
CA PRO A 264 -16.44 -31.25 3.10
C PRO A 264 -15.26 -31.77 2.27
N GLU A 265 -15.25 -31.55 0.95
CA GLU A 265 -14.17 -31.96 0.05
C GLU A 265 -12.93 -31.05 0.16
N ALA A 266 -13.10 -29.79 0.55
CA ALA A 266 -12.00 -28.83 0.62
C ALA A 266 -10.93 -29.20 1.67
N PRO A 267 -11.27 -29.65 2.89
CA PRO A 267 -10.29 -30.19 3.83
C PRO A 267 -9.53 -31.42 3.30
N ALA A 268 -10.21 -32.32 2.59
CA ALA A 268 -9.59 -33.50 2.02
C ALA A 268 -8.60 -33.13 0.90
N TRP A 269 -8.99 -32.20 0.02
CA TRP A 269 -8.11 -31.63 -0.99
C TRP A 269 -6.88 -30.95 -0.35
N ALA A 270 -7.06 -30.11 0.65
CA ALA A 270 -5.97 -29.46 1.33
C ALA A 270 -5.02 -30.44 2.03
N ALA A 271 -5.56 -31.52 2.59
CA ALA A 271 -4.75 -32.58 3.19
C ALA A 271 -3.93 -33.34 2.12
N ALA A 272 -4.48 -33.58 0.93
CA ALA A 272 -3.76 -34.16 -0.19
C ALA A 272 -2.63 -33.23 -0.68
N GLU A 273 -2.92 -31.94 -0.85
CA GLU A 273 -1.92 -30.93 -1.23
C GLU A 273 -0.79 -30.81 -0.18
N LEU A 274 -1.11 -30.89 1.12
CA LEU A 274 -0.09 -30.90 2.18
C LEU A 274 0.81 -32.14 2.10
N LYS A 275 0.27 -33.31 1.70
CA LYS A 275 1.08 -34.50 1.47
C LYS A 275 2.06 -34.33 0.32
N THR A 276 1.67 -33.62 -0.76
CA THR A 276 2.57 -33.35 -1.88
C THR A 276 3.72 -32.40 -1.49
N LEU A 277 3.49 -31.48 -0.54
CA LEU A 277 4.55 -30.63 0.01
C LEU A 277 5.57 -31.41 0.86
N GLY A 278 5.18 -32.58 1.35
CA GLY A 278 6.00 -33.43 2.22
C GLY A 278 6.14 -32.87 3.64
N ALA A 279 7.10 -33.42 4.38
CA ALA A 279 7.39 -32.99 5.76
C ALA A 279 7.86 -31.52 5.79
N VAL A 280 7.63 -30.85 6.93
CA VAL A 280 8.12 -29.50 7.17
C VAL A 280 9.64 -29.50 7.13
N LYS A 281 10.22 -28.64 6.28
CA LYS A 281 11.66 -28.55 6.09
C LYS A 281 12.28 -27.58 7.11
N GLY A 282 13.55 -27.80 7.47
CA GLY A 282 14.26 -26.93 8.41
C GLY A 282 14.25 -25.45 8.03
N LYS A 283 14.30 -25.13 6.73
CA LYS A 283 14.21 -23.75 6.23
C LYS A 283 12.81 -23.14 6.41
N GLU A 284 11.74 -23.94 6.37
CA GLU A 284 10.38 -23.47 6.68
C GLU A 284 10.27 -23.11 8.17
N ILE A 285 10.81 -23.97 9.06
CA ILE A 285 10.82 -23.74 10.51
C ILE A 285 11.63 -22.47 10.81
N LEU A 286 12.83 -22.40 10.25
CA LEU A 286 13.70 -21.24 10.46
C LEU A 286 13.05 -19.93 10.00
N MET A 287 12.42 -19.93 8.82
CA MET A 287 11.67 -18.76 8.33
C MET A 287 10.55 -18.37 9.28
N GLY A 288 9.81 -19.34 9.82
CA GLY A 288 8.77 -19.10 10.82
C GLY A 288 9.32 -18.51 12.12
N VAL A 289 10.45 -19.05 12.62
CA VAL A 289 11.13 -18.52 13.81
C VAL A 289 11.62 -17.09 13.57
N LEU A 290 12.27 -16.82 12.44
CA LEU A 290 12.75 -15.48 12.09
C LEU A 290 11.60 -14.48 12.00
N ALA A 291 10.45 -14.89 11.48
CA ALA A 291 9.27 -14.05 11.43
C ALA A 291 8.75 -13.72 12.85
N VAL A 292 8.64 -14.71 13.74
CA VAL A 292 8.23 -14.47 15.13
C VAL A 292 9.22 -13.55 15.84
N VAL A 293 10.52 -13.77 15.67
CA VAL A 293 11.58 -12.90 16.23
C VAL A 293 11.45 -11.47 15.71
N ALA A 294 11.22 -11.29 14.39
CA ALA A 294 10.98 -9.97 13.81
C ALA A 294 9.79 -9.27 14.48
N LEU A 295 8.67 -9.97 14.61
CA LEU A 295 7.45 -9.40 15.20
C LEU A 295 7.66 -8.98 16.65
N VAL A 296 8.27 -9.85 17.46
CA VAL A 296 8.58 -9.55 18.87
C VAL A 296 9.49 -8.32 18.99
N LEU A 297 10.54 -8.25 18.15
CA LEU A 297 11.46 -7.12 18.15
C LEU A 297 10.87 -5.84 17.53
N TRP A 298 9.87 -5.92 16.67
CA TRP A 298 9.14 -4.73 16.19
C TRP A 298 8.17 -4.19 17.24
N ILE A 299 7.62 -5.06 18.10
CA ILE A 299 6.73 -4.64 19.19
C ILE A 299 7.53 -4.07 20.38
N PHE A 300 8.56 -4.78 20.81
CA PHE A 300 9.28 -4.49 22.07
C PHE A 300 10.71 -3.98 21.88
N GLY A 301 11.25 -3.96 20.66
CA GLY A 301 12.64 -3.64 20.40
C GLY A 301 13.03 -2.20 20.76
N GLU A 302 12.11 -1.25 20.65
CA GLU A 302 12.37 0.14 21.01
C GLU A 302 12.61 0.31 22.52
N GLU A 303 11.94 -0.49 23.35
CA GLU A 303 12.15 -0.48 24.80
C GLU A 303 13.57 -0.89 25.19
N VAL A 304 14.22 -1.68 24.33
CA VAL A 304 15.63 -2.12 24.50
C VAL A 304 16.60 -1.40 23.55
N GLY A 305 16.16 -0.30 22.92
CA GLY A 305 17.00 0.57 22.08
C GLY A 305 17.28 0.00 20.67
N ILE A 306 16.48 -0.95 20.17
CA ILE A 306 16.64 -1.54 18.83
C ILE A 306 15.59 -0.97 17.87
N ASN A 307 16.08 -0.28 16.83
CA ASN A 307 15.20 0.27 15.80
C ASN A 307 14.66 -0.84 14.87
N GLY A 308 13.39 -0.71 14.44
CA GLY A 308 12.71 -1.71 13.60
C GLY A 308 13.42 -2.00 12.27
N THR A 309 14.07 -1.03 11.66
CA THR A 309 14.88 -1.22 10.43
C THR A 309 16.12 -2.07 10.72
N THR A 310 16.78 -1.86 11.86
CA THR A 310 17.92 -2.67 12.28
C THR A 310 17.52 -4.14 12.41
N VAL A 311 16.36 -4.41 13.05
CA VAL A 311 15.80 -5.76 13.14
C VAL A 311 15.62 -6.37 11.74
N ALA A 312 14.97 -5.64 10.84
CA ALA A 312 14.67 -6.15 9.50
C ALA A 312 15.95 -6.50 8.70
N ILE A 313 16.95 -5.61 8.71
CA ILE A 313 18.23 -5.84 8.01
C ILE A 313 19.00 -7.02 8.64
N ALA A 314 19.03 -7.10 9.97
CA ALA A 314 19.70 -8.20 10.66
C ALA A 314 19.08 -9.56 10.32
N ILE A 315 17.75 -9.64 10.27
CA ILE A 315 17.05 -10.88 9.89
C ILE A 315 17.31 -11.24 8.43
N VAL A 316 17.32 -10.28 7.50
CA VAL A 316 17.70 -10.54 6.11
C VAL A 316 19.13 -11.11 6.03
N ALA A 317 20.08 -10.55 6.79
CA ALA A 317 21.44 -11.09 6.85
C ALA A 317 21.43 -12.56 7.35
N VAL A 318 20.67 -12.87 8.40
CA VAL A 318 20.52 -14.25 8.88
C VAL A 318 19.88 -15.15 7.82
N MET A 319 18.84 -14.68 7.11
CA MET A 319 18.21 -15.46 6.02
C MET A 319 19.21 -15.82 4.91
N VAL A 320 20.11 -14.90 4.56
CA VAL A 320 21.15 -15.14 3.55
C VAL A 320 22.21 -16.10 4.09
N LEU A 321 22.74 -15.86 5.29
CA LEU A 321 23.77 -16.71 5.92
C LEU A 321 23.30 -18.14 6.15
N THR A 322 22.01 -18.33 6.40
CA THR A 322 21.40 -19.66 6.59
C THR A 322 20.84 -20.27 5.31
N ASN A 323 21.04 -19.61 4.17
CA ASN A 323 20.53 -20.05 2.86
C ASN A 323 19.00 -20.25 2.83
N VAL A 324 18.22 -19.53 3.62
CA VAL A 324 16.77 -19.39 3.43
C VAL A 324 16.50 -18.70 2.09
N ILE A 325 17.26 -17.63 1.81
CA ILE A 325 17.44 -17.02 0.49
C ILE A 325 18.93 -16.94 0.18
N THR A 326 19.31 -16.86 -1.09
CA THR A 326 20.70 -16.66 -1.50
C THR A 326 20.98 -15.17 -1.77
N TRP A 327 22.26 -14.80 -1.81
CA TRP A 327 22.63 -13.43 -2.20
C TRP A 327 22.17 -13.09 -3.63
N ASP A 328 22.23 -14.06 -4.54
CA ASP A 328 21.74 -13.90 -5.92
C ASP A 328 20.21 -13.67 -5.93
N ASP A 329 19.46 -14.25 -5.01
CA ASP A 329 18.04 -13.97 -4.86
C ASP A 329 17.78 -12.52 -4.44
N VAL A 330 18.61 -12.00 -3.55
CA VAL A 330 18.55 -10.58 -3.15
C VAL A 330 18.83 -9.69 -4.36
N LEU A 331 19.92 -9.94 -5.07
CA LEU A 331 20.33 -9.15 -6.26
C LEU A 331 19.32 -9.24 -7.41
N SER A 332 18.68 -10.38 -7.59
CA SER A 332 17.70 -10.61 -8.66
C SER A 332 16.28 -10.15 -8.33
N ASN A 333 16.02 -9.67 -7.10
CA ASN A 333 14.70 -9.19 -6.70
C ASN A 333 14.41 -7.80 -7.29
N LYS A 334 14.05 -7.77 -8.58
CA LYS A 334 13.78 -6.54 -9.33
C LYS A 334 12.67 -5.69 -8.70
N GLU A 335 11.68 -6.32 -8.06
CA GLU A 335 10.57 -5.63 -7.41
C GLU A 335 11.07 -4.82 -6.21
N ALA A 336 11.89 -5.41 -5.36
CA ALA A 336 12.47 -4.74 -4.19
C ALA A 336 13.36 -3.56 -4.60
N PHE A 337 14.22 -3.71 -5.60
CA PHE A 337 15.07 -2.61 -6.10
C PHE A 337 14.26 -1.52 -6.78
N ASN A 338 13.24 -1.86 -7.57
CA ASN A 338 12.37 -0.87 -8.19
C ASN A 338 11.64 -0.02 -7.13
N ILE A 339 11.15 -0.66 -6.08
CA ILE A 339 10.48 0.02 -4.96
C ILE A 339 11.47 0.85 -4.14
N LEU A 340 12.68 0.36 -3.90
CA LEU A 340 13.73 1.11 -3.22
C LEU A 340 14.01 2.43 -3.96
N ILE A 341 14.25 2.39 -5.26
CA ILE A 341 14.51 3.59 -6.08
C ILE A 341 13.29 4.50 -6.07
N TRP A 342 12.10 3.95 -6.29
CA TRP A 342 10.88 4.72 -6.34
C TRP A 342 10.62 5.48 -5.05
N PHE A 343 10.62 4.78 -3.91
CA PHE A 343 10.33 5.41 -2.63
C PHE A 343 11.43 6.36 -2.18
N ALA A 344 12.70 6.05 -2.43
CA ALA A 344 13.80 6.95 -2.14
C ALA A 344 13.64 8.30 -2.87
N THR A 345 13.26 8.25 -4.15
CA THR A 345 13.02 9.49 -4.92
C THR A 345 11.82 10.28 -4.42
N LEU A 346 10.72 9.61 -4.04
CA LEU A 346 9.55 10.26 -3.47
C LEU A 346 9.83 10.90 -2.11
N VAL A 347 10.58 10.22 -1.26
CA VAL A 347 11.01 10.73 0.04
C VAL A 347 11.89 11.98 -0.12
N ALA A 348 12.79 12.00 -1.10
CA ALA A 348 13.56 13.20 -1.44
C ALA A 348 12.64 14.34 -1.91
N MET A 349 11.70 14.08 -2.82
CA MET A 349 10.74 15.07 -3.30
C MET A 349 9.88 15.65 -2.15
N ALA A 350 9.39 14.80 -1.26
CA ALA A 350 8.62 15.23 -0.08
C ALA A 350 9.46 16.12 0.86
N SER A 351 10.73 15.77 1.10
CA SER A 351 11.64 16.64 1.87
C SER A 351 11.87 17.98 1.19
N GLY A 352 11.86 18.00 -0.15
CA GLY A 352 11.96 19.23 -0.94
C GLY A 352 10.74 20.14 -0.76
N LEU A 353 9.51 19.61 -0.71
CA LEU A 353 8.31 20.38 -0.41
C LEU A 353 8.42 21.13 0.94
N SER A 354 8.95 20.44 1.96
CA SER A 354 9.17 21.05 3.27
C SER A 354 10.27 22.13 3.22
N ARG A 355 11.43 21.81 2.63
CA ARG A 355 12.60 22.71 2.56
C ARG A 355 12.35 23.98 1.76
N THR A 356 11.55 23.89 0.70
CA THR A 356 11.20 25.04 -0.15
C THR A 356 10.04 25.89 0.43
N GLY A 357 9.43 25.44 1.54
CA GLY A 357 8.31 26.14 2.16
C GLY A 357 6.95 25.92 1.48
N VAL A 358 6.87 25.07 0.45
CA VAL A 358 5.63 24.78 -0.28
C VAL A 358 4.56 24.20 0.65
N LEU A 359 4.92 23.27 1.56
CA LEU A 359 3.94 22.70 2.51
C LEU A 359 3.34 23.78 3.41
N LYS A 360 4.16 24.70 3.93
CA LYS A 360 3.69 25.81 4.76
C LYS A 360 2.75 26.72 3.96
N TRP A 361 3.14 27.09 2.74
CA TRP A 361 2.32 27.92 1.85
C TRP A 361 0.96 27.26 1.54
N MET A 362 0.93 25.96 1.26
CA MET A 362 -0.31 25.22 1.03
C MET A 362 -1.21 25.20 2.28
N GLY A 363 -0.62 24.97 3.46
CA GLY A 363 -1.36 24.97 4.74
C GLY A 363 -1.99 26.33 5.04
N THR A 364 -1.20 27.41 4.96
CA THR A 364 -1.71 28.78 5.22
C THR A 364 -2.75 29.23 4.19
N GLY A 365 -2.62 28.82 2.93
CA GLY A 365 -3.61 29.13 1.89
C GLY A 365 -4.99 28.51 2.13
N LEU A 366 -5.05 27.40 2.87
CA LEU A 366 -6.30 26.68 3.19
C LEU A 366 -6.89 27.11 4.54
N GLU A 367 -6.09 27.67 5.44
CA GLU A 367 -6.52 28.09 6.78
C GLU A 367 -7.77 28.98 6.73
N GLY A 368 -7.78 29.98 5.85
CA GLY A 368 -8.92 30.92 5.71
C GLY A 368 -10.25 30.28 5.32
N TYR A 369 -10.23 29.11 4.65
CA TYR A 369 -11.44 28.36 4.27
C TYR A 369 -11.91 27.40 5.36
N LEU A 370 -11.05 27.07 6.32
CA LEU A 370 -11.30 26.08 7.39
C LEU A 370 -11.57 26.75 8.74
N VAL A 371 -11.38 28.07 8.86
CA VAL A 371 -11.68 28.85 10.07
C VAL A 371 -13.14 28.66 10.47
N GLY A 372 -13.37 28.30 11.74
CA GLY A 372 -14.71 28.07 12.30
C GLY A 372 -15.18 26.60 12.29
N MET A 373 -14.45 25.70 11.64
CA MET A 373 -14.72 24.26 11.79
C MET A 373 -14.21 23.75 13.15
N SER A 374 -15.01 22.95 13.84
CA SER A 374 -14.48 22.27 15.04
C SER A 374 -13.39 21.24 14.62
N PRO A 375 -12.36 21.04 15.45
CA PRO A 375 -11.29 20.06 15.15
C PRO A 375 -11.82 18.68 14.79
N THR A 376 -12.83 18.19 15.52
CA THR A 376 -13.45 16.89 15.25
C THR A 376 -14.10 16.84 13.86
N VAL A 377 -14.88 17.86 13.48
CA VAL A 377 -15.52 17.92 12.15
C VAL A 377 -14.45 18.00 11.05
N LEU A 378 -13.38 18.75 11.27
CA LEU A 378 -12.25 18.82 10.35
C LEU A 378 -11.62 17.44 10.16
N MET A 379 -11.28 16.73 11.24
CA MET A 379 -10.65 15.41 11.20
C MET A 379 -11.52 14.35 10.51
N LEU A 380 -12.82 14.33 10.82
CA LEU A 380 -13.78 13.42 10.16
C LEU A 380 -13.89 13.74 8.66
N SER A 381 -13.94 15.01 8.31
CA SER A 381 -13.99 15.45 6.90
C SER A 381 -12.71 15.10 6.15
N MET A 382 -11.56 15.32 6.76
CA MET A 382 -10.26 14.95 6.18
C MET A 382 -10.16 13.46 5.90
N LEU A 383 -10.51 12.59 6.87
CA LEU A 383 -10.52 11.15 6.69
C LEU A 383 -11.44 10.72 5.54
N LEU A 384 -12.68 11.26 5.52
CA LEU A 384 -13.67 10.92 4.51
C LEU A 384 -13.23 11.38 3.11
N ILE A 385 -12.77 12.62 2.98
CA ILE A 385 -12.32 13.18 1.70
C ILE A 385 -11.10 12.42 1.19
N PHE A 386 -10.09 12.20 2.05
CA PHE A 386 -8.89 11.45 1.68
C PHE A 386 -9.23 10.05 1.20
N PHE A 387 -10.14 9.34 1.88
CA PHE A 387 -10.60 8.02 1.50
C PHE A 387 -11.35 8.03 0.15
N VAL A 388 -12.31 8.95 -0.03
CA VAL A 388 -13.14 9.01 -1.25
C VAL A 388 -12.32 9.43 -2.47
N LEU A 389 -11.34 10.31 -2.31
CA LEU A 389 -10.47 10.72 -3.42
C LEU A 389 -9.72 9.54 -4.05
N HIS A 390 -9.63 8.40 -3.37
CA HIS A 390 -8.99 7.20 -3.94
C HIS A 390 -9.72 6.63 -5.17
N TYR A 391 -10.99 6.94 -5.38
CA TYR A 391 -11.69 6.58 -6.62
C TYR A 391 -10.98 7.09 -7.90
N PHE A 392 -10.17 8.14 -7.79
CA PHE A 392 -9.41 8.72 -8.90
C PHE A 392 -8.01 8.13 -9.05
N PHE A 393 -7.61 7.19 -8.18
CA PHE A 393 -6.27 6.62 -8.17
C PHE A 393 -6.30 5.10 -8.40
N ALA A 394 -5.45 4.62 -9.31
CA ALA A 394 -5.22 3.19 -9.51
C ALA A 394 -4.07 2.64 -8.64
N SER A 395 -3.44 3.49 -7.84
CA SER A 395 -2.29 3.13 -7.00
C SER A 395 -2.40 3.81 -5.64
N VAL A 396 -2.38 3.01 -4.58
CA VAL A 396 -2.35 3.50 -3.18
C VAL A 396 -1.11 4.38 -2.93
N THR A 397 0.04 4.01 -3.51
CA THR A 397 1.27 4.79 -3.35
C THR A 397 1.18 6.15 -4.04
N ALA A 398 0.62 6.19 -5.26
CA ALA A 398 0.41 7.44 -5.97
C ALA A 398 -0.55 8.36 -5.19
N HIS A 399 -1.63 7.82 -4.64
CA HIS A 399 -2.56 8.54 -3.78
C HIS A 399 -1.86 9.11 -2.53
N ALA A 400 -1.14 8.28 -1.79
CA ALA A 400 -0.41 8.71 -0.59
C ALA A 400 0.58 9.83 -0.92
N THR A 401 1.37 9.66 -1.99
CA THR A 401 2.38 10.63 -2.40
C THR A 401 1.77 11.97 -2.82
N ALA A 402 0.67 11.92 -3.56
CA ALA A 402 0.03 13.13 -4.10
C ALA A 402 -0.72 13.93 -3.03
N LEU A 403 -1.42 13.25 -2.13
CA LEU A 403 -2.39 13.90 -1.25
C LEU A 403 -1.93 13.98 0.21
N LEU A 404 -1.24 12.96 0.73
CA LEU A 404 -0.92 12.92 2.16
C LEU A 404 -0.11 14.13 2.64
N PRO A 405 0.90 14.66 1.90
CA PRO A 405 1.62 15.86 2.32
C PRO A 405 0.72 17.08 2.50
N LEU A 406 -0.30 17.23 1.63
CA LEU A 406 -1.29 18.31 1.75
C LEU A 406 -2.14 18.15 3.00
N PHE A 407 -2.68 16.94 3.24
CA PHE A 407 -3.52 16.65 4.40
C PHE A 407 -2.73 16.81 5.71
N VAL A 408 -1.46 16.38 5.74
CA VAL A 408 -0.58 16.58 6.89
C VAL A 408 -0.31 18.09 7.11
N ALA A 409 -0.08 18.87 6.05
CA ALA A 409 0.12 20.31 6.19
C ALA A 409 -1.11 21.02 6.79
N ILE A 410 -2.33 20.61 6.41
CA ILE A 410 -3.58 21.10 7.03
C ILE A 410 -3.65 20.67 8.50
N ALA A 411 -3.37 19.40 8.79
CA ALA A 411 -3.44 18.86 10.14
C ALA A 411 -2.50 19.61 11.10
N VAL A 412 -1.27 19.90 10.68
CA VAL A 412 -0.27 20.64 11.47
C VAL A 412 -0.74 22.06 11.83
N GLN A 413 -1.53 22.69 10.97
CA GLN A 413 -2.03 24.06 11.21
C GLN A 413 -3.28 24.08 12.12
N MET A 414 -4.11 23.04 12.06
CA MET A 414 -5.47 23.07 12.57
C MET A 414 -5.74 22.10 13.72
N ILE A 415 -4.86 21.14 13.97
CA ILE A 415 -5.03 20.10 14.98
C ILE A 415 -4.00 20.30 16.10
N ALA A 416 -4.42 20.11 17.35
CA ALA A 416 -3.55 20.23 18.50
C ALA A 416 -2.38 19.20 18.45
N PRO A 417 -1.17 19.59 18.87
CA PRO A 417 0.03 18.73 18.75
C PRO A 417 -0.13 17.34 19.35
N GLU A 418 -0.86 17.21 20.47
CA GLU A 418 -1.13 15.95 21.17
C GLU A 418 -2.06 15.01 20.38
N GLN A 419 -2.94 15.56 19.56
CA GLN A 419 -3.88 14.83 18.72
C GLN A 419 -3.30 14.45 17.36
N LEU A 420 -2.18 15.07 16.98
CA LEU A 420 -1.64 14.98 15.62
C LEU A 420 -1.14 13.58 15.27
N VAL A 421 -0.45 12.89 16.19
CA VAL A 421 0.05 11.52 15.97
C VAL A 421 -1.09 10.53 15.81
N PRO A 422 -2.04 10.40 16.76
CA PRO A 422 -3.14 9.46 16.59
C PRO A 422 -4.00 9.77 15.35
N PHE A 423 -4.28 11.05 15.06
CA PHE A 423 -5.02 11.42 13.85
C PHE A 423 -4.29 11.01 12.56
N THR A 424 -2.98 11.27 12.48
CA THR A 424 -2.20 10.92 11.28
C THR A 424 -2.06 9.41 11.10
N ILE A 425 -2.07 8.62 12.18
CA ILE A 425 -2.17 7.15 12.09
C ILE A 425 -3.50 6.74 11.47
N LEU A 426 -4.62 7.31 11.92
CA LEU A 426 -5.94 7.03 11.34
C LEU A 426 -5.99 7.43 9.86
N LEU A 427 -5.45 8.60 9.51
CA LEU A 427 -5.38 9.07 8.13
C LEU A 427 -4.56 8.12 7.24
N ALA A 428 -3.37 7.73 7.68
CA ALA A 428 -2.54 6.77 6.95
C ALA A 428 -3.16 5.36 6.95
N GLY A 429 -3.88 4.99 8.00
CA GLY A 429 -4.61 3.73 8.09
C GLY A 429 -5.70 3.55 7.03
N THR A 430 -6.18 4.63 6.42
CA THR A 430 -7.13 4.53 5.29
C THR A 430 -6.49 3.88 4.06
N LEU A 431 -5.16 3.94 3.89
CA LEU A 431 -4.44 3.46 2.69
C LEU A 431 -4.66 1.98 2.39
N GLY A 432 -4.79 1.13 3.42
CA GLY A 432 -5.09 -0.29 3.21
C GLY A 432 -6.55 -0.52 2.83
N ILE A 433 -7.47 0.04 3.62
CA ILE A 433 -8.92 -0.19 3.45
C ILE A 433 -9.49 0.43 2.17
N MET A 434 -8.90 1.51 1.65
CA MET A 434 -9.36 2.12 0.39
C MET A 434 -9.17 1.19 -0.83
N GLY A 435 -8.34 0.16 -0.71
CA GLY A 435 -8.13 -0.85 -1.75
C GLY A 435 -9.39 -1.63 -2.15
N ILE A 436 -10.47 -1.58 -1.33
CA ILE A 436 -11.73 -2.27 -1.62
C ILE A 436 -12.62 -1.50 -2.62
N LEU A 437 -12.38 -0.19 -2.81
CA LEU A 437 -13.33 0.73 -3.46
C LEU A 437 -13.56 0.44 -4.95
N THR A 438 -12.53 0.01 -5.67
CA THR A 438 -12.60 -0.15 -7.12
C THR A 438 -11.87 -1.41 -7.60
N PRO A 439 -12.17 -1.91 -8.80
CA PRO A 439 -11.43 -3.04 -9.39
C PRO A 439 -9.94 -2.77 -9.64
N TYR A 440 -9.48 -1.55 -9.46
CA TYR A 440 -8.11 -1.10 -9.70
C TYR A 440 -7.47 -0.39 -8.50
N ALA A 441 -8.16 -0.31 -7.36
CA ALA A 441 -7.76 0.50 -6.22
C ALA A 441 -6.42 0.07 -5.59
N THR A 442 -6.09 -1.21 -5.63
CA THR A 442 -4.83 -1.74 -5.08
C THR A 442 -4.34 -2.92 -5.90
N GLY A 443 -3.09 -3.33 -5.74
CA GLY A 443 -2.47 -4.37 -6.56
C GLY A 443 -3.22 -5.71 -6.65
N PRO A 444 -3.81 -6.27 -5.59
CA PRO A 444 -4.61 -7.49 -5.68
C PRO A 444 -5.98 -7.29 -6.35
N SER A 445 -6.54 -6.06 -6.37
CA SER A 445 -7.91 -5.81 -6.91
C SER A 445 -8.08 -6.28 -8.36
N PRO A 446 -7.17 -5.94 -9.31
CA PRO A 446 -7.30 -6.42 -10.69
C PRO A 446 -7.21 -7.94 -10.81
N ILE A 447 -6.51 -8.63 -9.92
CA ILE A 447 -6.32 -10.08 -9.95
C ILE A 447 -7.59 -10.79 -9.50
N TRP A 448 -8.17 -10.38 -8.38
CA TRP A 448 -9.43 -10.92 -7.87
C TRP A 448 -10.62 -10.56 -8.77
N PHE A 449 -10.65 -9.34 -9.31
CA PHE A 449 -11.64 -8.93 -10.30
C PHE A 449 -11.46 -9.69 -11.62
N GLY A 450 -10.22 -9.83 -12.09
CA GLY A 450 -9.85 -10.55 -13.30
C GLY A 450 -10.13 -12.05 -13.25
N ALA A 451 -10.32 -12.63 -12.07
CA ALA A 451 -10.81 -13.99 -11.87
C ALA A 451 -12.26 -14.18 -12.36
N ARG A 452 -13.00 -13.10 -12.67
CA ARG A 452 -14.31 -13.06 -13.33
C ARG A 452 -15.46 -13.76 -12.60
N PHE A 453 -15.30 -14.07 -11.32
CA PHE A 453 -16.38 -14.64 -10.50
C PHE A 453 -17.46 -13.61 -10.12
N ILE A 454 -17.14 -12.32 -10.13
CA ILE A 454 -18.02 -11.25 -9.70
C ILE A 454 -18.29 -10.31 -10.89
N PRO A 455 -19.56 -10.10 -11.26
CA PRO A 455 -19.93 -9.13 -12.31
C PRO A 455 -19.47 -7.71 -11.93
N THR A 456 -19.09 -6.92 -12.94
CA THR A 456 -18.52 -5.56 -12.73
C THR A 456 -19.42 -4.67 -11.87
N GLY A 457 -20.71 -4.57 -12.15
CA GLY A 457 -21.64 -3.75 -11.35
C GLY A 457 -21.75 -4.21 -9.90
N THR A 458 -21.75 -5.53 -9.68
CA THR A 458 -21.76 -6.11 -8.32
C THR A 458 -20.44 -5.81 -7.57
N PHE A 459 -19.31 -5.85 -8.27
CA PHE A 459 -18.02 -5.51 -7.67
C PHE A 459 -17.99 -4.06 -7.17
N TRP A 460 -18.47 -3.12 -7.97
CA TRP A 460 -18.59 -1.71 -7.60
C TRP A 460 -19.54 -1.50 -6.41
N LEU A 461 -20.69 -2.18 -6.42
CA LEU A 461 -21.66 -2.10 -5.32
C LEU A 461 -21.06 -2.64 -4.01
N LEU A 462 -20.44 -3.81 -4.06
CA LEU A 462 -19.78 -4.40 -2.89
C LEU A 462 -18.63 -3.50 -2.41
N GLY A 463 -17.83 -2.93 -3.33
CA GLY A 463 -16.77 -1.98 -3.02
C GLY A 463 -17.29 -0.75 -2.27
N ALA A 464 -18.41 -0.18 -2.72
CA ALA A 464 -19.05 0.95 -2.06
C ALA A 464 -19.59 0.59 -0.66
N VAL A 465 -20.28 -0.56 -0.53
CA VAL A 465 -20.84 -1.02 0.76
C VAL A 465 -19.73 -1.33 1.77
N PHE A 466 -18.73 -2.11 1.37
CA PHE A 466 -17.62 -2.46 2.26
C PHE A 466 -16.76 -1.23 2.55
N GLY A 467 -16.55 -0.36 1.57
CA GLY A 467 -15.86 0.91 1.75
C GLY A 467 -16.54 1.79 2.80
N ALA A 468 -17.86 1.90 2.75
CA ALA A 468 -18.64 2.65 3.77
C ALA A 468 -18.50 2.04 5.17
N ILE A 469 -18.55 0.71 5.29
CA ILE A 469 -18.34 0.01 6.56
C ILE A 469 -16.91 0.26 7.09
N TYR A 470 -15.92 0.18 6.22
CA TYR A 470 -14.51 0.31 6.59
C TYR A 470 -14.17 1.73 7.06
N ILE A 471 -14.59 2.74 6.30
CA ILE A 471 -14.34 4.12 6.71
C ILE A 471 -15.10 4.47 7.99
N ALA A 472 -16.30 3.94 8.19
CA ALA A 472 -17.07 4.17 9.42
C ALA A 472 -16.30 3.73 10.67
N VAL A 473 -15.55 2.61 10.61
CA VAL A 473 -14.71 2.14 11.72
C VAL A 473 -13.59 3.14 12.03
N LEU A 474 -12.95 3.71 11.01
CA LEU A 474 -11.91 4.73 11.22
C LEU A 474 -12.48 6.06 11.70
N LEU A 475 -13.67 6.45 11.25
CA LEU A 475 -14.34 7.63 11.76
C LEU A 475 -14.67 7.48 13.27
N VAL A 476 -15.08 6.28 13.72
CA VAL A 476 -15.22 5.97 15.15
C VAL A 476 -13.88 6.07 15.87
N GLY A 477 -12.77 5.70 15.22
CA GLY A 477 -11.42 5.84 15.76
C GLY A 477 -11.06 7.28 16.16
N VAL A 478 -11.60 8.30 15.48
CA VAL A 478 -11.38 9.72 15.87
C VAL A 478 -11.94 9.98 17.28
N PHE A 479 -13.08 9.43 17.63
CA PHE A 479 -13.68 9.61 18.96
C PHE A 479 -13.01 8.79 20.06
N ILE A 480 -12.23 7.77 19.71
CA ILE A 480 -11.57 6.88 20.69
C ILE A 480 -10.16 7.37 20.99
N TYR A 481 -9.43 7.86 19.98
CA TYR A 481 -7.99 8.09 20.05
C TYR A 481 -7.58 9.56 19.94
N VAL A 482 -8.50 10.43 19.48
CA VAL A 482 -8.26 11.85 19.26
C VAL A 482 -9.25 12.71 20.04
#